data_715065be903619e65e38951552a2aaef
#
_entry.id   715065be903619e65e38951552a2aaef
#
_cell.length_a   1.000
_cell.length_b   1.000
_cell.length_c   1.000
_cell.angle_alpha   90.00
_cell.angle_beta   90.00
_cell.angle_gamma   90.00
#
_symmetry.space_group_name_H-M   'P 1'
#
loop_
_entity.id
_entity.type
_entity.pdbx_description
1 polymer ?
#
loop_
_entity_poly.entity_id
_entity_poly.type
_entity_poly.pdbx_seq_one_letter_code
_entity_poly.pdbx_strand_id
1 'polypeptide(L)'
;DEGNGGVLTWVRLSIHEAIDFYHHYKEDIAFFAEMGFKCYRFSIAWSRIYPNGFDEEPNEDGLQFYEAVIDECRKYGMEPLVTIVHFDVPQACIKRFGSWKSREMIDCYLKYCRTIFNRYKRKVRYWLTFNEINMILKHPFLAAGILFE
;
A
#
# COMPACT_ATOMS: atom_id res chain seq x y z
N ASP A 1 22.63 -22.94 -17.28
CA ASP A 1 22.06 -21.66 -16.77
C ASP A 1 20.53 -21.58 -16.77
N GLU A 2 19.83 -22.70 -16.82
CA GLU A 2 18.36 -22.73 -16.80
C GLU A 2 17.74 -23.03 -15.41
N GLY A 3 18.56 -23.01 -14.34
CA GLY A 3 18.13 -23.43 -13.00
C GLY A 3 17.50 -22.37 -12.09
N ASN A 4 17.64 -21.09 -12.37
CA ASN A 4 17.23 -20.01 -11.44
C ASN A 4 15.89 -19.32 -11.78
N GLY A 5 15.30 -19.60 -12.93
CA GLY A 5 14.01 -18.98 -13.33
C GLY A 5 12.81 -19.47 -12.52
N GLY A 6 12.82 -20.73 -12.11
CA GLY A 6 11.71 -21.39 -11.42
C GLY A 6 11.44 -20.86 -10.01
N VAL A 7 12.49 -20.64 -9.21
CA VAL A 7 12.33 -20.17 -7.81
C VAL A 7 11.78 -18.76 -7.74
N LEU A 8 12.26 -17.88 -8.63
CA LEU A 8 11.78 -16.49 -8.70
C LEU A 8 10.33 -16.42 -9.18
N THR A 9 9.92 -17.33 -10.05
CA THR A 9 8.54 -17.41 -10.53
C THR A 9 7.58 -17.86 -9.43
N TRP A 10 7.96 -18.82 -8.60
CA TRP A 10 7.17 -19.29 -7.45
C TRP A 10 7.00 -18.19 -6.38
N VAL A 11 8.08 -17.48 -6.06
CA VAL A 11 8.01 -16.35 -5.12
C VAL A 11 7.10 -15.24 -5.65
N ARG A 12 7.15 -14.93 -6.94
CA ARG A 12 6.23 -13.96 -7.56
C ARG A 12 4.78 -14.39 -7.47
N LEU A 13 4.46 -15.63 -7.79
CA LEU A 13 3.07 -16.13 -7.76
C LEU A 13 2.49 -16.11 -6.35
N SER A 14 3.26 -16.55 -5.35
CA SER A 14 2.79 -16.56 -3.96
C SER A 14 2.57 -15.15 -3.38
N ILE A 15 3.32 -14.15 -3.84
CA ILE A 15 3.14 -12.75 -3.43
C ILE A 15 1.95 -12.10 -4.15
N HIS A 16 1.68 -12.48 -5.40
CA HIS A 16 0.59 -11.88 -6.18
C HIS A 16 -0.80 -12.26 -5.69
N GLU A 17 -1.00 -13.47 -5.25
CA GLU A 17 -2.30 -13.95 -4.74
C GLU A 17 -2.34 -13.87 -3.21
N ALA A 18 -1.29 -14.35 -2.53
CA ALA A 18 -1.20 -14.39 -1.07
C ALA A 18 -2.50 -14.90 -0.44
N ILE A 19 -3.10 -14.12 0.49
CA ILE A 19 -4.40 -14.42 1.10
C ILE A 19 -5.59 -13.93 0.27
N ASP A 20 -5.32 -13.36 -0.90
CA ASP A 20 -6.33 -12.80 -1.82
C ASP A 20 -7.34 -11.84 -1.15
N PHE A 21 -6.84 -10.98 -0.27
CA PHE A 21 -7.67 -10.02 0.46
C PHE A 21 -8.53 -9.16 -0.48
N TYR A 22 -8.06 -8.91 -1.68
CA TYR A 22 -8.80 -8.13 -2.68
C TYR A 22 -10.20 -8.69 -2.95
N HIS A 23 -10.34 -10.01 -3.03
CA HIS A 23 -11.61 -10.68 -3.28
C HIS A 23 -12.36 -11.08 -2.00
N HIS A 24 -11.63 -11.27 -0.88
CA HIS A 24 -12.17 -11.81 0.38
C HIS A 24 -12.33 -10.78 1.50
N TYR A 25 -11.99 -9.50 1.28
CA TYR A 25 -11.98 -8.50 2.36
C TYR A 25 -13.29 -8.38 3.15
N LYS A 26 -14.44 -8.64 2.53
CA LYS A 26 -15.74 -8.56 3.23
C LYS A 26 -15.89 -9.67 4.26
N GLU A 27 -15.51 -10.88 3.90
CA GLU A 27 -15.56 -12.05 4.77
C GLU A 27 -14.53 -11.91 5.89
N ASP A 28 -13.30 -11.51 5.55
CA ASP A 28 -12.21 -11.32 6.52
C ASP A 28 -12.58 -10.24 7.55
N ILE A 29 -13.11 -9.10 7.11
CA ILE A 29 -13.53 -8.02 8.00
C ILE A 29 -14.70 -8.46 8.90
N ALA A 30 -15.64 -9.26 8.39
CA ALA A 30 -16.71 -9.82 9.19
C ALA A 30 -16.17 -10.75 10.29
N PHE A 31 -15.21 -11.62 9.98
CA PHE A 31 -14.55 -12.47 10.97
C PHE A 31 -13.80 -11.66 12.03
N PHE A 32 -13.09 -10.60 11.65
CA PHE A 32 -12.44 -9.70 12.62
C PHE A 32 -13.45 -9.04 13.56
N ALA A 33 -14.62 -8.68 13.04
CA ALA A 33 -15.70 -8.11 13.85
C ALA A 33 -16.28 -9.14 14.83
N GLU A 34 -16.49 -10.41 14.40
CA GLU A 34 -16.91 -11.51 15.27
C GLU A 34 -15.91 -11.79 16.38
N MET A 35 -14.60 -11.68 16.07
CA MET A 35 -13.53 -11.79 17.07
C MET A 35 -13.50 -10.62 18.06
N GLY A 36 -14.31 -9.59 17.85
CA GLY A 36 -14.45 -8.43 18.75
C GLY A 36 -13.43 -7.33 18.52
N PHE A 37 -12.68 -7.33 17.40
CA PHE A 37 -11.73 -6.27 17.08
C PHE A 37 -12.45 -4.93 16.89
N LYS A 38 -11.82 -3.85 17.39
CA LYS A 38 -12.36 -2.48 17.33
C LYS A 38 -11.61 -1.59 16.35
N CYS A 39 -10.46 -2.04 15.89
CA CYS A 39 -9.62 -1.33 14.95
C CYS A 39 -9.03 -2.33 13.95
N TYR A 40 -8.99 -1.94 12.67
CA TYR A 40 -8.32 -2.71 11.64
C TYR A 40 -7.26 -1.84 10.97
N ARG A 41 -6.00 -2.28 11.09
CA ARG A 41 -4.87 -1.62 10.42
C ARG A 41 -4.59 -2.28 9.09
N PHE A 42 -4.55 -1.47 8.03
CA PHE A 42 -4.13 -1.88 6.69
C PHE A 42 -3.37 -0.77 5.99
N SER A 43 -2.71 -1.09 4.88
CA SER A 43 -2.04 -0.11 4.02
C SER A 43 -2.77 0.06 2.70
N ILE A 44 -2.67 1.26 2.13
CA ILE A 44 -3.08 1.53 0.76
C ILE A 44 -1.85 1.33 -0.13
N ALA A 45 -1.90 0.39 -1.08
CA ALA A 45 -0.83 0.20 -2.04
C ALA A 45 -0.74 1.41 -2.97
N TRP A 46 0.38 2.15 -2.89
CA TRP A 46 0.59 3.36 -3.70
C TRP A 46 0.44 3.07 -5.19
N SER A 47 1.03 1.97 -5.68
CA SER A 47 0.94 1.55 -7.09
C SER A 47 -0.48 1.16 -7.53
N ARG A 48 -1.41 0.90 -6.61
CA ARG A 48 -2.82 0.66 -6.95
C ARG A 48 -3.55 1.98 -7.22
N ILE A 49 -3.09 3.08 -6.63
CA ILE A 49 -3.65 4.42 -6.84
C ILE A 49 -2.93 5.15 -7.98
N TYR A 50 -1.60 5.07 -8.01
CA TYR A 50 -0.76 5.62 -9.05
C TYR A 50 0.24 4.55 -9.51
N PRO A 51 -0.06 3.77 -10.57
CA PRO A 51 0.74 2.63 -11.00
C PRO A 51 2.22 2.95 -11.24
N ASN A 52 2.51 4.13 -11.78
CA ASN A 52 3.88 4.62 -11.98
C ASN A 52 4.36 5.54 -10.87
N GLY A 53 3.46 5.98 -9.97
CA GLY A 53 3.74 6.92 -8.88
C GLY A 53 3.70 8.40 -9.29
N PHE A 54 3.85 8.71 -10.56
CA PHE A 54 3.83 10.06 -11.13
C PHE A 54 2.76 10.26 -12.23
N ASP A 55 1.84 9.32 -12.38
CA ASP A 55 0.71 9.40 -13.29
C ASP A 55 -0.07 10.72 -13.09
N GLU A 56 -0.67 11.27 -14.13
CA GLU A 56 -1.44 12.51 -14.03
C GLU A 56 -2.70 12.32 -13.19
N GLU A 57 -3.45 11.26 -13.47
CA GLU A 57 -4.70 10.93 -12.78
C GLU A 57 -4.56 9.65 -11.94
N PRO A 58 -5.26 9.57 -10.82
CA PRO A 58 -5.29 8.36 -10.02
C PRO A 58 -6.16 7.27 -10.66
N ASN A 59 -5.85 6.02 -10.36
CA ASN A 59 -6.67 4.88 -10.72
C ASN A 59 -7.95 4.86 -9.85
N GLU A 60 -9.08 5.17 -10.45
CA GLU A 60 -10.36 5.23 -9.75
C GLU A 60 -10.80 3.87 -9.20
N ASP A 61 -10.54 2.76 -9.89
CA ASP A 61 -10.86 1.41 -9.39
C ASP A 61 -10.09 1.11 -8.09
N GLY A 62 -8.82 1.54 -8.02
CA GLY A 62 -8.02 1.44 -6.80
C GLY A 62 -8.61 2.27 -5.66
N LEU A 63 -9.06 3.49 -5.94
CA LEU A 63 -9.71 4.35 -4.95
C LEU A 63 -11.02 3.74 -4.45
N GLN A 64 -11.86 3.22 -5.34
CA GLN A 64 -13.12 2.58 -5.00
C GLN A 64 -12.93 1.33 -4.16
N PHE A 65 -11.91 0.51 -4.47
CA PHE A 65 -11.59 -0.67 -3.68
C PHE A 65 -11.29 -0.32 -2.22
N TYR A 66 -10.39 0.63 -1.97
CA TYR A 66 -10.06 1.02 -0.58
C TYR A 66 -11.22 1.74 0.10
N GLU A 67 -12.05 2.48 -0.64
CA GLU A 67 -13.28 3.04 -0.08
C GLU A 67 -14.22 1.95 0.40
N ALA A 68 -14.39 0.87 -0.38
CA ALA A 68 -15.22 -0.27 0.00
C ALA A 68 -14.67 -1.01 1.23
N VAL A 69 -13.34 -1.18 1.34
CA VAL A 69 -12.69 -1.75 2.55
C VAL A 69 -12.96 -0.89 3.78
N ILE A 70 -12.82 0.43 3.66
CA ILE A 70 -13.07 1.39 4.73
C ILE A 70 -14.54 1.33 5.18
N ASP A 71 -15.45 1.32 4.22
CA ASP A 71 -16.89 1.27 4.49
C ASP A 71 -17.30 -0.05 5.16
N GLU A 72 -16.70 -1.17 4.75
CA GLU A 72 -16.94 -2.46 5.39
C GLU A 72 -16.46 -2.48 6.85
N CYS A 73 -15.27 -1.92 7.15
CA CYS A 73 -14.81 -1.76 8.54
C CYS A 73 -15.82 -0.95 9.37
N ARG A 74 -16.27 0.18 8.85
CA ARG A 74 -17.19 1.08 9.53
C ARG A 74 -18.57 0.46 9.75
N LYS A 75 -19.05 -0.35 8.83
CA LYS A 75 -20.30 -1.12 8.94
C LYS A 75 -20.34 -1.98 10.20
N TYR A 76 -19.21 -2.55 10.60
CA TYR A 76 -19.05 -3.34 11.82
C TYR A 76 -18.58 -2.53 13.04
N GLY A 77 -18.52 -1.22 12.94
CA GLY A 77 -18.05 -0.36 14.03
C GLY A 77 -16.55 -0.50 14.32
N MET A 78 -15.77 -1.02 13.37
CA MET A 78 -14.32 -1.04 13.46
C MET A 78 -13.72 0.25 12.90
N GLU A 79 -12.78 0.85 13.63
CA GLU A 79 -12.07 2.05 13.20
C GLU A 79 -10.96 1.68 12.21
N PRO A 80 -10.96 2.23 10.98
CA PRO A 80 -9.85 2.04 10.06
C PRO A 80 -8.61 2.83 10.51
N LEU A 81 -7.46 2.15 10.60
CA LEU A 81 -6.15 2.74 10.83
C LEU A 81 -5.30 2.52 9.57
N VAL A 82 -5.10 3.56 8.79
CA VAL A 82 -4.51 3.45 7.47
C VAL A 82 -3.03 3.80 7.47
N THR A 83 -2.18 2.87 7.01
CA THR A 83 -0.77 3.13 6.73
C THR A 83 -0.63 3.59 5.28
N ILE A 84 -0.03 4.78 5.08
CA ILE A 84 0.09 5.40 3.75
C ILE A 84 1.11 4.67 2.89
N VAL A 85 2.30 4.38 3.43
CA VAL A 85 3.35 3.61 2.74
C VAL A 85 3.82 2.47 3.62
N HIS A 86 3.72 1.24 3.09
CA HIS A 86 4.18 0.02 3.76
C HIS A 86 5.14 -0.75 2.85
N PHE A 87 6.32 -0.17 2.58
CA PHE A 87 7.40 -0.71 1.74
C PHE A 87 7.08 -0.78 0.22
N ASP A 88 5.96 -0.27 -0.21
CA ASP A 88 5.36 -0.44 -1.54
C ASP A 88 5.57 0.78 -2.46
N VAL A 89 6.81 1.23 -2.61
CA VAL A 89 7.14 2.30 -3.56
C VAL A 89 6.92 1.81 -5.00
N PRO A 90 6.21 2.58 -5.87
CA PRO A 90 6.03 2.20 -7.26
C PRO A 90 7.35 1.95 -7.98
N GLN A 91 7.46 0.82 -8.69
CA GLN A 91 8.71 0.42 -9.36
C GLN A 91 9.21 1.46 -10.35
N ALA A 92 8.31 2.16 -11.04
CA ALA A 92 8.67 3.22 -11.97
C ALA A 92 9.36 4.40 -11.27
N CYS A 93 8.95 4.74 -10.05
CA CYS A 93 9.63 5.74 -9.22
C CYS A 93 11.04 5.29 -8.83
N ILE A 94 11.22 4.01 -8.50
CA ILE A 94 12.54 3.45 -8.19
C ILE A 94 13.45 3.58 -9.41
N LYS A 95 12.98 3.16 -10.58
CA LYS A 95 13.73 3.20 -11.84
C LYS A 95 14.05 4.62 -12.30
N ARG A 96 13.11 5.55 -12.16
CA ARG A 96 13.24 6.91 -12.68
C ARG A 96 14.00 7.85 -11.75
N PHE A 97 13.76 7.75 -10.45
CA PHE A 97 14.25 8.71 -9.45
C PHE A 97 15.25 8.12 -8.46
N GLY A 98 15.49 6.80 -8.48
CA GLY A 98 16.28 6.12 -7.45
C GLY A 98 15.54 6.09 -6.10
N SER A 99 14.21 6.09 -6.13
CA SER A 99 13.36 6.13 -4.93
C SER A 99 13.63 7.39 -4.06
N TRP A 100 13.66 7.25 -2.75
CA TRP A 100 13.81 8.35 -1.79
C TRP A 100 15.19 9.04 -1.78
N LYS A 101 16.11 8.66 -2.68
CA LYS A 101 17.34 9.42 -2.93
C LYS A 101 17.08 10.75 -3.63
N SER A 102 15.96 10.87 -4.35
CA SER A 102 15.60 12.06 -5.13
C SER A 102 14.50 12.87 -4.45
N ARG A 103 14.59 14.18 -4.55
CA ARG A 103 13.56 15.09 -4.02
C ARG A 103 12.26 15.07 -4.82
N GLU A 104 12.28 14.65 -6.08
CA GLU A 104 11.08 14.45 -6.92
C GLU A 104 10.10 13.45 -6.31
N MET A 105 10.61 12.52 -5.50
CA MET A 105 9.76 11.60 -4.75
C MET A 105 8.83 12.31 -3.76
N ILE A 106 9.23 13.48 -3.26
CA ILE A 106 8.40 14.27 -2.34
C ILE A 106 7.13 14.74 -3.06
N ASP A 107 7.25 15.21 -4.29
CA ASP A 107 6.11 15.70 -5.08
C ASP A 107 5.16 14.55 -5.43
N CYS A 108 5.70 13.39 -5.83
CA CYS A 108 4.92 12.18 -6.07
C CYS A 108 4.17 11.73 -4.81
N TYR A 109 4.85 11.70 -3.67
CA TYR A 109 4.27 11.34 -2.38
C TYR A 109 3.18 12.32 -1.93
N LEU A 110 3.42 13.62 -2.05
CA LEU A 110 2.44 14.65 -1.71
C LEU A 110 1.19 14.56 -2.58
N LYS A 111 1.35 14.29 -3.88
CA LYS A 111 0.24 14.05 -4.80
C LYS A 111 -0.59 12.85 -4.34
N TYR A 112 0.06 11.73 -4.06
CA TYR A 112 -0.59 10.52 -3.54
C TYR A 112 -1.33 10.80 -2.22
N CYS A 113 -0.67 11.43 -1.25
CA CYS A 113 -1.28 11.79 0.03
C CYS A 113 -2.52 12.68 -0.13
N ARG A 114 -2.44 13.72 -0.97
CA ARG A 114 -3.58 14.62 -1.24
C ARG A 114 -4.77 13.86 -1.80
N THR A 115 -4.53 12.93 -2.71
CA THR A 115 -5.58 12.12 -3.33
C THR A 115 -6.29 11.26 -2.30
N ILE A 116 -5.56 10.45 -1.52
CA ILE A 116 -6.17 9.56 -0.53
C ILE A 116 -6.82 10.33 0.63
N PHE A 117 -6.22 11.44 1.08
CA PHE A 117 -6.82 12.28 2.11
C PHE A 117 -8.09 12.94 1.64
N ASN A 118 -8.12 13.51 0.44
CA ASN A 118 -9.33 14.12 -0.10
C ASN A 118 -10.46 13.11 -0.26
N ARG A 119 -10.13 11.87 -0.69
CA ARG A 119 -11.11 10.81 -0.87
C ARG A 119 -11.66 10.31 0.47
N TYR A 120 -10.80 10.07 1.47
CA TYR A 120 -11.18 9.32 2.66
C TYR A 120 -11.27 10.13 3.95
N LYS A 121 -10.94 11.43 3.98
CA LYS A 121 -10.88 12.29 5.18
C LYS A 121 -12.16 12.31 6.06
N ARG A 122 -13.32 11.99 5.48
CA ARG A 122 -14.59 11.88 6.23
C ARG A 122 -14.84 10.51 6.82
N LYS A 123 -14.02 9.50 6.43
CA LYS A 123 -14.21 8.09 6.77
C LYS A 123 -13.06 7.53 7.59
N VAL A 124 -11.84 8.04 7.42
CA VAL A 124 -10.63 7.62 8.11
C VAL A 124 -10.14 8.72 9.03
N ARG A 125 -10.02 8.38 10.30
CA ARG A 125 -9.58 9.29 11.36
C ARG A 125 -8.09 9.16 11.67
N TYR A 126 -7.52 7.96 11.53
CA TYR A 126 -6.16 7.65 11.95
C TYR A 126 -5.30 7.21 10.78
N TRP A 127 -4.14 7.87 10.67
CA TRP A 127 -3.18 7.67 9.58
C TRP A 127 -1.78 7.47 10.14
N LEU A 128 -1.06 6.48 9.57
CA LEU A 128 0.36 6.28 9.80
C LEU A 128 1.09 6.61 8.48
N THR A 129 2.13 7.41 8.55
CA THR A 129 2.83 7.88 7.34
C THR A 129 3.63 6.78 6.67
N PHE A 130 4.52 6.14 7.42
CA PHE A 130 5.38 5.06 6.94
C PHE A 130 5.40 3.92 7.94
N ASN A 131 5.44 2.70 7.42
CA ASN A 131 5.71 1.55 8.25
C ASN A 131 7.22 1.45 8.49
N GLU A 132 7.63 1.27 9.76
CA GLU A 132 9.01 0.98 10.16
C GLU A 132 10.08 1.81 9.44
N ILE A 133 9.93 3.13 9.41
CA ILE A 133 10.83 4.05 8.70
C ILE A 133 12.32 3.87 9.10
N ASN A 134 12.58 3.43 10.33
CA ASN A 134 13.92 3.11 10.83
C ASN A 134 14.60 1.96 10.07
N MET A 135 13.83 1.10 9.41
CA MET A 135 14.37 -0.01 8.62
C MET A 135 15.16 0.45 7.39
N ILE A 136 14.97 1.68 6.93
CA ILE A 136 15.79 2.27 5.86
C ILE A 136 17.29 2.22 6.19
N LEU A 137 17.66 2.34 7.46
CA LEU A 137 19.06 2.31 7.90
C LEU A 137 19.69 0.92 7.80
N LYS A 138 18.90 -0.15 7.85
CA LYS A 138 19.38 -1.54 7.83
C LYS A 138 19.08 -2.25 6.51
N HIS A 139 17.92 -2.01 5.95
CA HIS A 139 17.40 -2.68 4.75
C HIS A 139 16.79 -1.66 3.77
N PRO A 140 17.57 -0.73 3.24
CA PRO A 140 17.07 0.40 2.45
C PRO A 140 16.36 -0.01 1.17
N PHE A 141 16.75 -1.11 0.53
CA PHE A 141 16.02 -1.63 -0.63
C PHE A 141 14.63 -2.14 -0.23
N LEU A 142 14.56 -3.00 0.78
CA LEU A 142 13.29 -3.58 1.23
C LEU A 142 12.35 -2.51 1.78
N ALA A 143 12.87 -1.60 2.61
CA ALA A 143 12.07 -0.61 3.31
C ALA A 143 11.65 0.58 2.42
N ALA A 144 12.42 0.91 1.38
CA ALA A 144 12.24 2.15 0.64
C ALA A 144 12.59 2.06 -0.85
N GLY A 145 12.89 0.89 -1.39
CA GLY A 145 13.30 0.72 -2.78
C GLY A 145 14.62 1.41 -3.14
N ILE A 146 15.47 1.69 -2.14
CA ILE A 146 16.76 2.35 -2.37
C ILE A 146 17.79 1.31 -2.78
N LEU A 147 18.29 1.44 -4.02
CA LEU A 147 19.40 0.63 -4.53
C LEU A 147 20.73 1.28 -4.09
N PHE A 148 21.67 0.45 -3.63
CA PHE A 148 23.08 0.82 -3.53
C PHE A 148 23.75 0.55 -4.87
N GLU A 149 24.55 1.48 -5.33
CA GLU A 149 25.49 1.30 -6.41
C GLU A 149 26.72 0.56 -5.88
#